data_658fd788b0083597110aef8f99d110cd
#
_entry.id   658fd788b0083597110aef8f99d110cd
#
_cell.length_a   1.000
_cell.length_b   1.000
_cell.length_c   1.000
_cell.angle_alpha   90.00
_cell.angle_beta   90.00
_cell.angle_gamma   90.00
#
_symmetry.space_group_name_H-M   'P 1'
#
loop_
_entity.id
_entity.type
_entity.pdbx_description
1 polymer ?
#
loop_
_entity_poly.entity_id
_entity_poly.type
_entity_poly.pdbx_seq_one_letter_code
_entity_poly.pdbx_strand_id
1 'polypeptide(L)'
;MSHYLFILVGAVLVNNVVLVKILGLCPFMGVSKKLETAYGMGAATTFVLTMATGASYIIDHFLLIPFGLEYLRTLSFIVTIAAIVQLTEMVIAKTSPSLQQTLGIYLPLITTNCAVLGVPLLNIANGYNFVESLLFGAGSAVGFSLVLILFAGMRERIEGAEVPIYFRGVAIAMVTAGLMALAFMGFAGLDKYQ
;
A
#
# COMPACT_ATOMS: atom_id res chain seq x y z
N MET A 1 -22.79 4.80 -10.67
CA MET A 1 -21.59 5.62 -10.92
C MET A 1 -21.11 6.32 -9.66
N SER A 2 -21.99 6.94 -8.88
CA SER A 2 -21.63 7.59 -7.61
C SER A 2 -21.02 6.62 -6.59
N HIS A 3 -21.52 5.40 -6.44
CA HIS A 3 -21.04 4.39 -5.49
C HIS A 3 -19.56 4.02 -5.71
N TYR A 4 -19.13 3.79 -6.95
CA TYR A 4 -17.75 3.46 -7.27
C TYR A 4 -16.78 4.63 -7.02
N LEU A 5 -17.24 5.86 -7.29
CA LEU A 5 -16.46 7.06 -6.98
C LEU A 5 -16.27 7.23 -5.46
N PHE A 6 -17.30 6.94 -4.67
CA PHE A 6 -17.22 6.98 -3.20
C PHE A 6 -16.24 5.94 -2.65
N ILE A 7 -16.25 4.71 -3.19
CA ILE A 7 -15.29 3.67 -2.80
C ILE A 7 -13.86 4.13 -3.10
N LEU A 8 -13.63 4.71 -4.27
CA LEU A 8 -12.30 5.15 -4.69
C LEU A 8 -11.81 6.33 -3.85
N VAL A 9 -12.61 7.36 -3.67
CA VAL A 9 -12.26 8.54 -2.84
C VAL A 9 -12.13 8.14 -1.37
N GLY A 10 -13.03 7.29 -0.89
CA GLY A 10 -12.97 6.74 0.46
C GLY A 10 -11.68 5.96 0.71
N ALA A 11 -11.26 5.12 -0.23
CA ALA A 11 -10.03 4.33 -0.12
C ALA A 11 -8.75 5.20 -0.17
N VAL A 12 -8.76 6.29 -0.95
CA VAL A 12 -7.60 7.18 -1.10
C VAL A 12 -7.43 8.10 0.12
N LEU A 13 -8.51 8.72 0.58
CA LEU A 13 -8.45 9.80 1.58
C LEU A 13 -8.93 9.36 2.97
N VAL A 14 -10.14 8.78 3.07
CA VAL A 14 -10.80 8.52 4.34
C VAL A 14 -10.28 7.26 5.01
N ASN A 15 -10.27 6.15 4.28
CA ASN A 15 -9.78 4.85 4.73
C ASN A 15 -8.38 4.55 4.18
N ASN A 16 -7.48 5.55 4.26
CA ASN A 16 -6.11 5.34 3.79
C ASN A 16 -5.45 4.21 4.58
N VAL A 17 -5.02 3.18 3.85
CA VAL A 17 -4.49 1.94 4.42
C VAL A 17 -3.24 2.19 5.27
N VAL A 18 -2.43 3.19 4.93
CA VAL A 18 -1.20 3.53 5.66
C VAL A 18 -1.50 4.24 6.96
N LEU A 19 -2.32 5.29 6.92
CA LEU A 19 -2.50 6.20 8.05
C LEU A 19 -3.59 5.74 9.02
N VAL A 20 -4.66 5.11 8.51
CA VAL A 20 -5.79 4.66 9.34
C VAL A 20 -5.59 3.21 9.81
N LYS A 21 -5.11 2.32 8.94
CA LYS A 21 -4.89 0.90 9.27
C LYS A 21 -3.46 0.59 9.70
N ILE A 22 -2.55 1.57 9.58
CA ILE A 22 -1.11 1.44 9.94
C ILE A 22 -0.45 0.28 9.16
N LEU A 23 -0.91 0.05 7.92
CA LEU A 23 -0.37 -1.00 7.04
C LEU A 23 0.66 -0.41 6.07
N GLY A 24 1.74 -1.15 5.82
CA GLY A 24 2.77 -0.72 4.87
C GLY A 24 3.82 0.24 5.45
N LEU A 25 4.03 0.25 6.76
CA LEU A 25 5.05 1.08 7.40
C LEU A 25 6.48 0.69 6.99
N CYS A 26 6.74 -0.58 6.66
CA CYS A 26 8.08 -1.03 6.29
C CYS A 26 8.64 -0.29 5.07
N PRO A 27 7.95 -0.26 3.90
CA PRO A 27 8.39 0.54 2.77
C PRO A 27 8.26 2.04 3.05
N PHE A 28 7.27 2.46 3.83
CA PHE A 28 7.04 3.85 4.19
C PHE A 28 8.25 4.45 4.93
N MET A 29 8.84 3.75 5.88
CA MET A 29 10.02 4.19 6.61
C MET A 29 11.32 3.98 5.82
N GLY A 30 11.41 2.90 5.03
CA GLY A 30 12.63 2.50 4.34
C GLY A 30 12.93 3.35 3.10
N VAL A 31 11.92 3.65 2.30
CA VAL A 31 12.07 4.23 0.94
C VAL A 31 11.84 5.74 0.90
N SER A 32 11.29 6.32 1.96
CA SER A 32 10.93 7.74 2.02
C SER A 32 12.12 8.72 2.20
N LYS A 33 13.37 8.25 2.11
CA LYS A 33 14.55 9.12 2.24
C LYS A 33 14.78 10.03 1.04
N LYS A 34 14.36 9.60 -0.15
CA LYS A 34 14.50 10.38 -1.40
C LYS A 34 13.18 10.35 -2.16
N LEU A 35 12.79 11.50 -2.67
CA LEU A 35 11.56 11.66 -3.47
C LEU A 35 11.56 10.77 -4.71
N GLU A 36 12.68 10.63 -5.38
CA GLU A 36 12.84 9.81 -6.59
C GLU A 36 12.55 8.32 -6.33
N THR A 37 13.09 7.79 -5.22
CA THR A 37 12.82 6.40 -4.82
C THR A 37 11.38 6.19 -4.36
N ALA A 38 10.76 7.20 -3.73
CA ALA A 38 9.37 7.18 -3.32
C ALA A 38 8.41 7.11 -4.53
N TYR A 39 8.69 7.84 -5.62
CA TYR A 39 7.90 7.76 -6.85
C TYR A 39 7.98 6.37 -7.49
N GLY A 40 9.19 5.83 -7.67
CA GLY A 40 9.40 4.51 -8.23
C GLY A 40 8.71 3.40 -7.42
N MET A 41 8.84 3.47 -6.10
CA MET A 41 8.20 2.54 -5.18
C MET A 41 6.68 2.67 -5.19
N GLY A 42 6.15 3.90 -5.24
CA GLY A 42 4.72 4.17 -5.34
C GLY A 42 4.11 3.56 -6.59
N ALA A 43 4.74 3.76 -7.75
CA ALA A 43 4.29 3.19 -9.02
C ALA A 43 4.32 1.65 -9.00
N ALA A 44 5.42 1.05 -8.54
CA ALA A 44 5.56 -0.40 -8.43
C ALA A 44 4.53 -1.00 -7.46
N THR A 45 4.33 -0.38 -6.30
CA THR A 45 3.33 -0.82 -5.31
C THR A 45 1.92 -0.71 -5.86
N THR A 46 1.61 0.35 -6.62
CA THR A 46 0.29 0.54 -7.25
C THR A 46 -0.01 -0.59 -8.23
N PHE A 47 0.96 -0.94 -9.07
CA PHE A 47 0.81 -2.04 -10.01
C PHE A 47 0.61 -3.38 -9.29
N VAL A 48 1.51 -3.70 -8.36
CA VAL A 48 1.48 -4.97 -7.60
C VAL A 48 0.19 -5.11 -6.79
N LEU A 49 -0.23 -4.05 -6.09
CA LEU A 49 -1.42 -4.09 -5.23
C LEU A 49 -2.69 -4.31 -6.04
N THR A 50 -2.82 -3.65 -7.19
CA THR A 50 -3.98 -3.83 -8.09
C THR A 50 -4.03 -5.25 -8.63
N MET A 51 -2.90 -5.78 -9.11
CA MET A 51 -2.81 -7.15 -9.62
C MET A 51 -3.05 -8.19 -8.52
N ALA A 52 -2.46 -7.98 -7.34
CA ALA A 52 -2.62 -8.86 -6.19
C ALA A 52 -4.07 -8.94 -5.71
N THR A 53 -4.77 -7.80 -5.68
CA THR A 53 -6.17 -7.74 -5.27
C THR A 53 -7.07 -8.50 -6.25
N GLY A 54 -6.87 -8.31 -7.56
CA GLY A 54 -7.62 -9.04 -8.58
C GLY A 54 -7.38 -10.55 -8.53
N ALA A 55 -6.12 -10.97 -8.43
CA ALA A 55 -5.77 -12.39 -8.37
C ALA A 55 -6.25 -13.05 -7.06
N SER A 56 -6.13 -12.36 -5.94
CA SER A 56 -6.62 -12.87 -4.65
C SER A 56 -8.12 -13.08 -4.64
N TYR A 57 -8.89 -12.19 -5.27
CA TYR A 57 -10.34 -12.35 -5.43
C TYR A 57 -10.69 -13.58 -6.27
N ILE A 58 -10.00 -13.77 -7.39
CA ILE A 58 -10.21 -14.94 -8.26
C ILE A 58 -9.93 -16.22 -7.51
N ILE A 59 -8.81 -16.30 -6.78
CA ILE A 59 -8.42 -17.48 -6.03
C ILE A 59 -9.40 -17.75 -4.88
N ASP A 60 -9.84 -16.72 -4.17
CA ASP A 60 -10.81 -16.88 -3.09
C ASP A 60 -12.12 -17.45 -3.62
N HIS A 61 -12.65 -16.87 -4.70
CA HIS A 61 -13.95 -17.23 -5.25
C HIS A 61 -13.96 -18.57 -5.99
N PHE A 62 -12.90 -18.92 -6.73
CA PHE A 62 -12.85 -20.13 -7.54
C PHE A 62 -12.18 -21.32 -6.84
N LEU A 63 -11.29 -21.10 -5.89
CA LEU A 63 -10.56 -22.16 -5.21
C LEU A 63 -10.99 -22.33 -3.75
N LEU A 64 -10.98 -21.27 -2.95
CA LEU A 64 -11.17 -21.41 -1.52
C LEU A 64 -12.63 -21.70 -1.13
N ILE A 65 -13.57 -21.00 -1.71
CA ILE A 65 -15.00 -21.16 -1.40
C ILE A 65 -15.51 -22.55 -1.79
N PRO A 66 -15.28 -23.09 -3.03
CA PRO A 66 -15.79 -24.39 -3.43
C PRO A 66 -15.17 -25.56 -2.64
N PHE A 67 -13.91 -25.41 -2.19
CA PHE A 67 -13.21 -26.47 -1.46
C PHE A 67 -13.35 -26.35 0.08
N GLY A 68 -14.01 -25.30 0.59
CA GLY A 68 -14.19 -25.09 2.03
C GLY A 68 -12.89 -24.83 2.80
N LEU A 69 -11.87 -24.36 2.12
CA LEU A 69 -10.51 -24.13 2.66
C LEU A 69 -10.32 -22.67 3.17
N GLU A 70 -11.38 -22.08 3.74
CA GLU A 70 -11.35 -20.68 4.19
C GLU A 70 -10.27 -20.38 5.25
N TYR A 71 -9.92 -21.36 6.06
CA TYR A 71 -8.86 -21.22 7.08
C TYR A 71 -7.46 -21.09 6.48
N LEU A 72 -7.25 -21.56 5.25
CA LEU A 72 -5.98 -21.42 4.51
C LEU A 72 -5.90 -20.15 3.65
N ARG A 73 -6.89 -19.27 3.75
CA ARG A 73 -7.01 -18.05 2.94
C ARG A 73 -5.76 -17.19 3.00
N THR A 74 -5.25 -16.90 4.18
CA THR A 74 -4.05 -16.07 4.36
C THR A 74 -2.81 -16.69 3.72
N LEU A 75 -2.62 -18.02 3.87
CA LEU A 75 -1.50 -18.72 3.25
C LEU A 75 -1.58 -18.69 1.72
N SER A 76 -2.76 -18.94 1.17
CA SER A 76 -3.02 -18.89 -0.27
C SER A 76 -2.73 -17.49 -0.85
N PHE A 77 -3.13 -16.43 -0.14
CA PHE A 77 -2.86 -15.06 -0.56
C PHE A 77 -1.37 -14.72 -0.53
N ILE A 78 -0.64 -15.14 0.52
CA ILE A 78 0.81 -14.93 0.60
C ILE A 78 1.52 -15.57 -0.60
N VAL A 79 1.19 -16.81 -0.94
CA VAL A 79 1.80 -17.52 -2.08
C VAL A 79 1.46 -16.83 -3.41
N THR A 80 0.20 -16.42 -3.58
CA THR A 80 -0.25 -15.71 -4.78
C THR A 80 0.48 -14.36 -4.95
N ILE A 81 0.55 -13.59 -3.89
CA ILE A 81 1.24 -12.29 -3.88
C ILE A 81 2.73 -12.47 -4.19
N ALA A 82 3.38 -13.46 -3.57
CA ALA A 82 4.77 -13.75 -3.84
C ALA A 82 5.02 -14.10 -5.32
N ALA A 83 4.16 -14.91 -5.93
CA ALA A 83 4.24 -15.26 -7.34
C ALA A 83 4.08 -14.03 -8.26
N ILE A 84 3.10 -13.17 -7.98
CA ILE A 84 2.86 -11.92 -8.74
C ILE A 84 4.04 -10.96 -8.62
N VAL A 85 4.59 -10.80 -7.42
CA VAL A 85 5.74 -9.90 -7.20
C VAL A 85 6.97 -10.42 -7.94
N GLN A 86 7.25 -11.71 -7.91
CA GLN A 86 8.35 -12.30 -8.67
C GLN A 86 8.19 -12.10 -10.18
N LEU A 87 6.96 -12.27 -10.68
CA LEU A 87 6.64 -12.02 -12.07
C LEU A 87 6.85 -10.55 -12.44
N THR A 88 6.42 -9.63 -11.58
CA THR A 88 6.62 -8.18 -11.73
C THR A 88 8.12 -7.83 -11.73
N GLU A 89 8.90 -8.46 -10.86
CA GLU A 89 10.34 -8.28 -10.79
C GLU A 89 11.03 -8.67 -12.11
N MET A 90 10.66 -9.81 -12.68
CA MET A 90 11.18 -10.26 -13.97
C MET A 90 10.82 -9.31 -15.11
N VAL A 91 9.61 -8.75 -15.08
CA VAL A 91 9.15 -7.77 -16.09
C VAL A 91 9.92 -6.46 -15.96
N ILE A 92 10.09 -5.94 -14.75
CA ILE A 92 10.85 -4.70 -14.49
C ILE A 92 12.31 -4.87 -14.88
N ALA A 93 12.92 -6.01 -14.57
CA ALA A 93 14.29 -6.33 -14.94
C ALA A 93 14.55 -6.27 -16.45
N LYS A 94 13.57 -6.68 -17.25
CA LYS A 94 13.64 -6.62 -18.71
C LYS A 94 13.33 -5.26 -19.30
N THR A 95 12.43 -4.50 -18.68
CA THR A 95 11.90 -3.26 -19.26
C THR A 95 12.76 -2.05 -18.88
N SER A 96 13.31 -2.00 -17.68
CA SER A 96 14.07 -0.85 -17.17
C SER A 96 15.20 -1.26 -16.22
N PRO A 97 16.41 -1.57 -16.75
CA PRO A 97 17.56 -1.97 -15.92
C PRO A 97 17.98 -0.88 -14.91
N SER A 98 17.80 0.40 -15.25
CA SER A 98 18.08 1.53 -14.37
C SER A 98 17.14 1.57 -13.16
N LEU A 99 15.87 1.29 -13.38
CA LEU A 99 14.87 1.21 -12.32
C LEU A 99 15.13 -0.01 -11.42
N GLN A 100 15.59 -1.11 -11.99
CA GLN A 100 15.97 -2.31 -11.24
C GLN A 100 17.15 -2.05 -10.29
N GLN A 101 18.17 -1.29 -10.70
CA GLN A 101 19.28 -0.95 -9.80
C GLN A 101 18.84 -0.12 -8.60
N THR A 102 17.87 0.76 -8.79
CA THR A 102 17.34 1.63 -7.72
C THR A 102 16.32 0.89 -6.84
N LEU A 103 15.46 0.09 -7.43
CA LEU A 103 14.38 -0.63 -6.74
C LEU A 103 14.77 -2.04 -6.29
N GLY A 104 15.82 -2.64 -6.85
CA GLY A 104 16.20 -4.05 -6.60
C GLY A 104 16.44 -4.38 -5.11
N ILE A 105 17.01 -3.43 -4.36
CA ILE A 105 17.22 -3.58 -2.91
C ILE A 105 15.89 -3.49 -2.14
N TYR A 106 14.89 -2.80 -2.70
CA TYR A 106 13.58 -2.56 -2.06
C TYR A 106 12.48 -3.53 -2.53
N LEU A 107 12.73 -4.38 -3.53
CA LEU A 107 11.78 -5.37 -4.03
C LEU A 107 11.30 -6.36 -2.95
N PRO A 108 12.18 -6.89 -2.06
CA PRO A 108 11.71 -7.69 -0.94
C PRO A 108 10.73 -6.95 -0.02
N LEU A 109 10.86 -5.64 0.10
CA LEU A 109 9.94 -4.79 0.87
C LEU A 109 8.53 -4.70 0.24
N ILE A 110 8.40 -4.91 -1.07
CA ILE A 110 7.09 -4.99 -1.75
C ILE A 110 6.45 -6.36 -1.47
N THR A 111 7.23 -7.44 -1.55
CA THR A 111 6.74 -8.82 -1.32
C THR A 111 6.25 -9.02 0.12
N THR A 112 6.98 -8.50 1.09
CA THR A 112 6.64 -8.59 2.52
C THR A 112 5.77 -7.42 3.01
N ASN A 113 5.22 -6.63 2.11
CA ASN A 113 4.41 -5.48 2.46
C ASN A 113 3.05 -5.91 3.02
N CYS A 114 2.81 -5.58 4.29
CA CYS A 114 1.56 -5.89 4.96
C CYS A 114 0.34 -5.19 4.33
N ALA A 115 0.50 -4.09 3.60
CA ALA A 115 -0.58 -3.46 2.85
C ALA A 115 -1.03 -4.33 1.67
N VAL A 116 -0.08 -4.98 0.97
CA VAL A 116 -0.39 -5.84 -0.18
C VAL A 116 -1.19 -7.08 0.24
N LEU A 117 -0.96 -7.59 1.45
CA LEU A 117 -1.75 -8.68 2.03
C LEU A 117 -3.04 -8.17 2.67
N GLY A 118 -2.99 -7.04 3.35
CA GLY A 118 -4.11 -6.50 4.12
C GLY A 118 -5.28 -6.03 3.26
N VAL A 119 -5.01 -5.43 2.09
CA VAL A 119 -6.07 -4.92 1.20
C VAL A 119 -6.96 -6.03 0.63
N PRO A 120 -6.44 -7.17 0.11
CA PRO A 120 -7.28 -8.30 -0.28
C PRO A 120 -8.12 -8.88 0.87
N LEU A 121 -7.55 -8.97 2.07
CA LEU A 121 -8.28 -9.44 3.26
C LEU A 121 -9.42 -8.48 3.64
N LEU A 122 -9.19 -7.17 3.56
CA LEU A 122 -10.22 -6.17 3.79
C LEU A 122 -11.34 -6.23 2.75
N ASN A 123 -11.01 -6.51 1.48
CA ASN A 123 -12.01 -6.68 0.42
C ASN A 123 -12.99 -7.82 0.72
N ILE A 124 -12.46 -8.94 1.19
CA ILE A 124 -13.30 -10.08 1.53
C ILE A 124 -14.13 -9.79 2.78
N ALA A 125 -13.54 -9.16 3.79
CA ALA A 125 -14.25 -8.77 5.01
C ALA A 125 -15.40 -7.80 4.72
N ASN A 126 -15.26 -6.94 3.71
CA ASN A 126 -16.31 -6.01 3.28
C ASN A 126 -17.32 -6.64 2.28
N GLY A 127 -17.06 -7.84 1.78
CA GLY A 127 -17.95 -8.53 0.83
C GLY A 127 -18.04 -7.86 -0.54
N TYR A 128 -16.96 -7.20 -0.99
CA TYR A 128 -16.93 -6.48 -2.26
C TYR A 128 -16.97 -7.43 -3.47
N ASN A 129 -17.67 -7.01 -4.51
CA ASN A 129 -17.66 -7.67 -5.82
C ASN A 129 -16.29 -7.50 -6.51
N PHE A 130 -16.03 -8.26 -7.57
CA PHE A 130 -14.75 -8.23 -8.31
C PHE A 130 -14.35 -6.80 -8.74
N VAL A 131 -15.30 -6.05 -9.32
CA VAL A 131 -15.05 -4.66 -9.79
C VAL A 131 -14.80 -3.73 -8.60
N GLU A 132 -15.55 -3.86 -7.53
CA GLU A 132 -15.38 -3.08 -6.30
C GLU A 132 -14.05 -3.39 -5.62
N SER A 133 -13.67 -4.66 -5.56
CA SER A 133 -12.37 -5.12 -5.06
C SER A 133 -11.21 -4.51 -5.84
N LEU A 134 -11.31 -4.50 -7.16
CA LEU A 134 -10.28 -3.93 -8.02
C LEU A 134 -10.16 -2.41 -7.84
N LEU A 135 -11.31 -1.72 -7.76
CA LEU A 135 -11.36 -0.27 -7.51
C LEU A 135 -10.84 0.10 -6.11
N PHE A 136 -11.20 -0.68 -5.11
CA PHE A 136 -10.69 -0.48 -3.74
C PHE A 136 -9.18 -0.75 -3.67
N GLY A 137 -8.69 -1.80 -4.34
CA GLY A 137 -7.26 -2.11 -4.44
C GLY A 137 -6.48 -0.99 -5.13
N ALA A 138 -6.96 -0.51 -6.28
CA ALA A 138 -6.35 0.61 -7.01
C ALA A 138 -6.41 1.92 -6.20
N GLY A 139 -7.55 2.22 -5.58
CA GLY A 139 -7.70 3.40 -4.71
C GLY A 139 -6.75 3.36 -3.51
N SER A 140 -6.66 2.22 -2.83
CA SER A 140 -5.74 2.02 -1.70
C SER A 140 -4.28 2.18 -2.13
N ALA A 141 -3.92 1.71 -3.33
CA ALA A 141 -2.57 1.83 -3.86
C ALA A 141 -2.21 3.28 -4.22
N VAL A 142 -3.13 4.02 -4.82
CA VAL A 142 -2.97 5.45 -5.09
C VAL A 142 -2.86 6.22 -3.77
N GLY A 143 -3.71 5.91 -2.79
CA GLY A 143 -3.64 6.48 -1.45
C GLY A 143 -2.31 6.21 -0.74
N PHE A 144 -1.79 4.97 -0.85
CA PHE A 144 -0.47 4.60 -0.36
C PHE A 144 0.63 5.45 -1.01
N SER A 145 0.63 5.55 -2.33
CA SER A 145 1.63 6.31 -3.10
C SER A 145 1.59 7.80 -2.77
N LEU A 146 0.40 8.38 -2.65
CA LEU A 146 0.21 9.78 -2.27
C LEU A 146 0.81 10.08 -0.89
N VAL A 147 0.49 9.26 0.10
CA VAL A 147 1.00 9.43 1.47
C VAL A 147 2.51 9.22 1.52
N LEU A 148 3.04 8.24 0.77
CA LEU A 148 4.48 7.99 0.67
C LEU A 148 5.24 9.21 0.10
N ILE A 149 4.72 9.84 -0.95
CA ILE A 149 5.32 11.03 -1.57
C ILE A 149 5.25 12.23 -0.63
N LEU A 150 4.10 12.46 0.01
CA LEU A 150 3.95 13.55 0.98
C LEU A 150 4.93 13.38 2.15
N PHE A 151 5.06 12.17 2.65
CA PHE A 151 5.98 11.87 3.75
C PHE A 151 7.45 12.03 3.33
N ALA A 152 7.82 11.59 2.13
CA ALA A 152 9.16 11.78 1.60
C ALA A 152 9.50 13.28 1.49
N GLY A 153 8.57 14.11 0.99
CA GLY A 153 8.76 15.56 0.92
C GLY A 153 8.89 16.24 2.28
N MET A 154 8.13 15.79 3.29
CA MET A 154 8.28 16.29 4.66
C MET A 154 9.62 15.87 5.27
N ARG A 155 10.03 14.63 5.04
CA ARG A 155 11.29 14.10 5.58
C ARG A 155 12.51 14.81 4.98
N GLU A 156 12.50 15.11 3.70
CA GLU A 156 13.55 15.87 3.03
C GLU A 156 13.67 17.30 3.62
N ARG A 157 12.54 17.94 3.98
CA ARG A 157 12.55 19.22 4.68
C ARG A 157 13.09 19.14 6.10
N ILE A 158 12.74 18.09 6.84
CA ILE A 158 13.19 17.88 8.22
C ILE A 158 14.70 17.56 8.27
N GLU A 159 15.25 16.89 7.27
CA GLU A 159 16.69 16.61 7.18
C GLU A 159 17.52 17.90 7.09
N GLY A 160 16.98 18.98 6.51
CA GLY A 160 17.59 20.30 6.48
C GLY A 160 17.39 21.15 7.74
N ALA A 161 16.59 20.70 8.71
CA ALA A 161 16.31 21.43 9.95
C ALA A 161 17.25 21.03 11.08
N GLU A 162 17.49 21.94 12.03
CA GLU A 162 18.28 21.69 13.25
C GLU A 162 17.50 20.83 14.25
N VAL A 163 17.52 19.50 14.03
CA VAL A 163 16.88 18.54 14.92
C VAL A 163 17.87 18.11 16.01
N PRO A 164 17.48 18.09 17.30
CA PRO A 164 18.30 17.55 18.38
C PRO A 164 18.79 16.13 18.08
N ILE A 165 20.04 15.84 18.44
CA ILE A 165 20.72 14.57 18.14
C ILE A 165 19.91 13.33 18.55
N TYR A 166 19.19 13.40 19.67
CA TYR A 166 18.38 12.30 20.21
C TYR A 166 17.14 11.95 19.37
N PHE A 167 16.61 12.91 18.60
CA PHE A 167 15.44 12.71 17.74
C PHE A 167 15.79 12.52 16.27
N ARG A 168 17.07 12.62 15.92
CA ARG A 168 17.51 12.54 14.52
C ARG A 168 17.31 11.15 13.94
N GLY A 169 16.77 11.04 12.73
CA GLY A 169 16.61 9.81 11.97
C GLY A 169 15.22 9.19 12.08
N VAL A 170 15.12 7.95 12.57
CA VAL A 170 13.86 7.19 12.62
C VAL A 170 12.86 7.78 13.61
N ALA A 171 13.33 8.32 14.73
CA ALA A 171 12.46 8.85 15.78
C ALA A 171 11.61 10.03 15.27
N ILE A 172 12.22 11.02 14.63
CA ILE A 172 11.49 12.16 14.06
C ILE A 172 10.54 11.73 12.95
N ALA A 173 10.95 10.74 12.15
CA ALA A 173 10.12 10.20 11.08
C ALA A 173 8.84 9.54 11.64
N MET A 174 8.93 8.81 12.74
CA MET A 174 7.78 8.20 13.42
C MET A 174 6.84 9.26 14.01
N VAL A 175 7.40 10.31 14.64
CA VAL A 175 6.59 11.44 15.14
C VAL A 175 5.86 12.13 14.00
N THR A 176 6.54 12.39 12.89
CA THR A 176 5.93 13.01 11.69
C THR A 176 4.82 12.14 11.10
N ALA A 177 5.05 10.82 11.01
CA ALA A 177 4.04 9.87 10.56
C ALA A 177 2.80 9.86 11.47
N GLY A 178 3.01 9.92 12.79
CA GLY A 178 1.92 10.01 13.77
C GLY A 178 1.11 11.31 13.63
N LEU A 179 1.78 12.45 13.45
CA LEU A 179 1.11 13.73 13.21
C LEU A 179 0.32 13.74 11.89
N MET A 180 0.88 13.12 10.83
CA MET A 180 0.15 12.91 9.59
C MET A 180 -1.08 12.04 9.77
N ALA A 181 -0.97 10.95 10.52
CA ALA A 181 -2.11 10.07 10.82
C ALA A 181 -3.22 10.82 11.55
N LEU A 182 -2.88 11.64 12.54
CA LEU A 182 -3.85 12.50 13.25
C LEU A 182 -4.53 13.52 12.32
N ALA A 183 -3.77 14.13 11.41
CA ALA A 183 -4.33 15.06 10.44
C ALA A 183 -5.32 14.36 9.48
N PHE A 184 -4.99 13.16 9.02
CA PHE A 184 -5.88 12.37 8.16
C PHE A 184 -7.09 11.78 8.90
N MET A 185 -6.99 11.53 10.20
CA MET A 185 -8.16 11.15 11.02
C MET A 185 -9.23 12.23 11.06
N GLY A 186 -8.88 13.50 10.84
CA GLY A 186 -9.85 14.57 10.66
C GLY A 186 -10.81 14.35 9.47
N PHE A 187 -10.35 13.66 8.42
CA PHE A 187 -11.19 13.29 7.27
C PHE A 187 -12.11 12.08 7.56
N ALA A 188 -11.79 11.25 8.55
CA ALA A 188 -12.61 10.09 8.93
C ALA A 188 -13.99 10.50 9.50
N GLY A 189 -14.14 11.75 9.93
CA GLY A 189 -15.43 12.29 10.34
C GLY A 189 -16.45 12.45 9.21
N LEU A 190 -16.00 12.49 7.97
CA LEU A 190 -16.86 12.60 6.79
C LEU A 190 -17.62 11.29 6.45
N ASP A 191 -17.10 10.16 6.93
CA ASP A 191 -17.72 8.85 6.70
C ASP A 191 -18.92 8.56 7.63
N LYS A 192 -19.07 9.34 8.69
CA LYS A 192 -20.16 9.19 9.67
C LYS A 192 -21.49 9.85 9.26
N TYR A 193 -21.51 10.57 8.16
CA TYR A 193 -22.72 11.25 7.66
C TYR A 193 -23.43 10.45 6.55
N GLN A 194 -23.12 9.19 6.37
CA GLN A 194 -23.89 8.19 5.62
C GLN A 194 -24.41 7.10 6.60
#